data_a10a85b7173a22742a1f96f705a80028
#
_entry.id   a10a85b7173a22742a1f96f705a80028
#
_cell.length_a   1.000
_cell.length_b   1.000
_cell.length_c   1.000
_cell.angle_alpha   90.00
_cell.angle_beta   90.00
_cell.angle_gamma   90.00
#
_symmetry.space_group_name_H-M   'P 1'
#
loop_
_entity.id
_entity.type
_entity.pdbx_description
1 polymer ?
#
loop_
_entity_poly.entity_id
_entity_poly.type
_entity_poly.pdbx_seq_one_letter_code
_entity_poly.pdbx_strand_id
1 'polypeptide(L)'
;MQYGLNRFIIQSYYRRPHVDLMPMQINFQTDPESYRHWQLEIDGDVATLRLDVSEDDGLFDGYQLKLNSYDLGVDIELYDATQRLRFEHPAVRAVVIRSNLDRVFCAGANIRMLAGASHHLKVNFCKFTNETRNGIEDASTHSRQRYLCAVNGACAGGGYELALATDY
;
A
#
# COMPACT_ATOMS: atom_id res chain seq x y z
N MET A 1 40.20 8.05 -33.78
CA MET A 1 39.36 6.95 -34.29
C MET A 1 38.99 6.00 -33.14
N GLN A 2 38.28 6.45 -32.08
CA GLN A 2 37.99 5.57 -30.92
C GLN A 2 36.65 5.90 -30.20
N TYR A 3 35.70 6.54 -30.89
CA TYR A 3 34.37 6.89 -30.29
C TYR A 3 33.19 6.13 -30.93
N GLY A 4 33.45 5.17 -31.85
CA GLY A 4 32.37 4.49 -32.58
C GLY A 4 31.87 3.18 -31.94
N LEU A 5 32.65 2.52 -31.09
CA LEU A 5 32.31 1.16 -30.61
C LEU A 5 31.32 1.14 -29.42
N ASN A 6 31.26 2.20 -28.62
CA ASN A 6 30.40 2.19 -27.44
C ASN A 6 28.91 2.36 -27.74
N ARG A 7 28.53 2.96 -28.85
CA ARG A 7 27.14 3.16 -29.23
C ARG A 7 26.43 1.88 -29.70
N PHE A 8 27.15 0.96 -30.33
CA PHE A 8 26.58 -0.31 -30.78
C PHE A 8 26.35 -1.32 -29.67
N ILE A 9 27.19 -1.33 -28.64
CA ILE A 9 27.08 -2.27 -27.53
C ILE A 9 25.90 -1.86 -26.64
N ILE A 10 25.68 -0.58 -26.40
CA ILE A 10 24.55 -0.08 -25.61
C ILE A 10 23.22 -0.37 -26.31
N GLN A 11 23.15 -0.26 -27.64
CA GLN A 11 21.93 -0.54 -28.40
C GLN A 11 21.55 -2.03 -28.43
N SER A 12 22.52 -2.97 -28.37
CA SER A 12 22.21 -4.40 -28.35
C SER A 12 21.66 -4.90 -27.00
N TYR A 13 22.02 -4.27 -25.91
CA TYR A 13 21.50 -4.60 -24.59
C TYR A 13 20.05 -4.11 -24.37
N TYR A 14 19.59 -3.11 -25.10
CA TYR A 14 18.24 -2.53 -24.97
C TYR A 14 17.21 -3.06 -25.97
N ARG A 15 17.59 -3.95 -26.91
CA ARG A 15 16.62 -4.64 -27.79
C ARG A 15 16.06 -5.89 -27.11
N ARG A 16 15.33 -5.73 -26.01
CA ARG A 16 14.24 -6.66 -25.74
C ARG A 16 13.08 -6.27 -26.66
N PRO A 17 12.32 -7.24 -27.24
CA PRO A 17 11.14 -6.87 -27.99
C PRO A 17 10.29 -5.95 -27.08
N HIS A 18 10.09 -4.71 -27.48
CA HIS A 18 9.06 -3.84 -26.92
C HIS A 18 7.73 -4.54 -27.24
N VAL A 19 7.24 -5.32 -26.31
CA VAL A 19 5.82 -5.46 -26.19
C VAL A 19 5.38 -4.06 -25.74
N ASP A 20 4.73 -3.32 -26.62
CA ASP A 20 4.05 -2.07 -26.28
C ASP A 20 2.92 -2.40 -25.31
N LEU A 21 3.29 -2.71 -24.07
CA LEU A 21 2.38 -2.64 -22.95
C LEU A 21 2.19 -1.13 -22.73
N MET A 22 1.06 -0.58 -23.15
CA MET A 22 0.63 0.74 -22.74
C MET A 22 0.99 0.89 -21.27
N PRO A 23 1.70 1.95 -20.87
CA PRO A 23 2.03 2.12 -19.46
C PRO A 23 0.72 2.19 -18.69
N MET A 24 0.53 1.24 -17.78
CA MET A 24 -0.65 1.11 -16.96
C MET A 24 -0.78 2.37 -16.11
N GLN A 25 -1.84 3.14 -16.34
CA GLN A 25 -2.11 4.34 -15.56
C GLN A 25 -2.82 3.93 -14.27
N ILE A 26 -2.23 4.30 -13.14
CA ILE A 26 -2.82 4.11 -11.81
C ILE A 26 -3.42 5.45 -11.39
N ASN A 27 -4.69 5.42 -11.00
CA ASN A 27 -5.37 6.58 -10.45
C ASN A 27 -5.16 6.61 -8.93
N PHE A 28 -4.62 7.73 -8.43
CA PHE A 28 -4.41 7.97 -7.02
C PHE A 28 -5.55 8.78 -6.37
N GLN A 29 -6.56 9.15 -7.13
CA GLN A 29 -7.70 9.88 -6.60
C GLN A 29 -8.58 8.93 -5.79
N THR A 30 -8.69 9.20 -4.50
CA THR A 30 -9.53 8.45 -3.57
C THR A 30 -9.98 9.36 -2.43
N ASP A 31 -11.01 8.94 -1.71
CA ASP A 31 -11.52 9.59 -0.50
C ASP A 31 -12.23 8.54 0.37
N PRO A 32 -12.47 8.82 1.67
CA PRO A 32 -13.04 7.85 2.59
C PRO A 32 -14.40 7.27 2.20
N GLU A 33 -15.21 8.01 1.45
CA GLU A 33 -16.53 7.53 0.99
C GLU A 33 -16.39 6.56 -0.19
N SER A 34 -15.25 6.60 -0.90
CA SER A 34 -14.95 5.77 -2.07
C SER A 34 -14.01 4.60 -1.78
N TYR A 35 -13.49 4.46 -0.56
CA TYR A 35 -12.60 3.36 -0.19
C TYR A 35 -13.27 2.00 -0.37
N ARG A 36 -12.54 1.05 -0.91
CA ARG A 36 -12.97 -0.35 -1.16
C ARG A 36 -12.37 -1.33 -0.18
N HIS A 37 -11.25 -0.96 0.42
CA HIS A 37 -10.40 -1.84 1.23
C HIS A 37 -10.26 -1.38 2.67
N TRP A 38 -10.49 -0.10 2.92
CA TRP A 38 -10.42 0.49 4.25
C TRP A 38 -11.71 1.20 4.62
N GLN A 39 -11.99 1.21 5.89
CA GLN A 39 -13.06 2.01 6.48
C GLN A 39 -12.45 2.92 7.53
N LEU A 40 -12.69 4.22 7.41
CA LEU A 40 -12.24 5.24 8.36
C LEU A 40 -13.44 5.69 9.20
N GLU A 41 -13.35 5.47 10.51
CA GLU A 41 -14.33 5.93 11.49
C GLU A 41 -13.64 6.85 12.48
N ILE A 42 -14.27 7.97 12.84
CA ILE A 42 -13.74 8.95 13.82
C ILE A 42 -14.74 9.13 14.93
N ASP A 43 -14.30 8.89 16.16
CA ASP A 43 -15.08 9.11 17.38
C ASP A 43 -14.26 9.95 18.37
N GLY A 44 -14.57 11.22 18.44
CA GLY A 44 -13.85 12.18 19.27
C GLY A 44 -12.36 12.30 18.88
N ASP A 45 -11.49 11.90 19.77
CA ASP A 45 -10.03 11.93 19.58
C ASP A 45 -9.44 10.57 19.16
N VAL A 46 -10.30 9.60 18.85
CA VAL A 46 -9.91 8.26 18.36
C VAL A 46 -10.40 8.05 16.94
N ALA A 47 -9.51 7.60 16.06
CA ALA A 47 -9.86 7.11 14.75
C ALA A 47 -9.67 5.58 14.67
N THR A 48 -10.53 4.90 13.94
CA THR A 48 -10.40 3.48 13.62
C THR A 48 -10.22 3.32 12.11
N LEU A 49 -9.12 2.71 11.71
CA LEU A 49 -8.86 2.23 10.36
C LEU A 49 -9.11 0.73 10.31
N ARG A 50 -10.21 0.33 9.68
CA ARG A 50 -10.60 -1.07 9.57
C ARG A 50 -10.22 -1.61 8.20
N LEU A 51 -9.34 -2.61 8.19
CA LEU A 51 -8.94 -3.34 6.98
C LEU A 51 -10.02 -4.39 6.64
N ASP A 52 -10.68 -4.18 5.53
CA ASP A 52 -11.75 -5.04 4.99
C ASP A 52 -11.60 -5.10 3.47
N VAL A 53 -10.59 -5.83 3.04
CA VAL A 53 -10.18 -5.83 1.63
C VAL A 53 -11.25 -6.49 0.77
N SER A 54 -11.79 -5.75 -0.19
CA SER A 54 -12.67 -6.31 -1.22
C SER A 54 -11.86 -7.24 -2.13
N GLU A 55 -12.17 -8.53 -2.08
CA GLU A 55 -11.38 -9.59 -2.75
C GLU A 55 -11.33 -9.42 -4.27
N ASP A 56 -12.41 -8.93 -4.87
CA ASP A 56 -12.56 -8.82 -6.34
C ASP A 56 -12.17 -7.44 -6.89
N ASP A 57 -11.87 -6.47 -6.04
CA ASP A 57 -11.50 -5.11 -6.42
C ASP A 57 -9.97 -4.90 -6.47
N GLY A 58 -9.23 -5.90 -6.91
CA GLY A 58 -7.80 -5.73 -7.20
C GLY A 58 -7.55 -4.63 -8.22
N LEU A 59 -6.40 -3.96 -8.10
CA LEU A 59 -6.04 -2.84 -8.97
C LEU A 59 -5.95 -3.25 -10.46
N PHE A 60 -5.77 -4.54 -10.73
CA PHE A 60 -5.69 -5.13 -12.07
C PHE A 60 -6.43 -6.45 -12.14
N ASP A 61 -6.81 -6.86 -13.34
CA ASP A 61 -7.37 -8.17 -13.59
C ASP A 61 -6.37 -9.32 -13.34
N GLY A 62 -6.89 -10.50 -13.03
CA GLY A 62 -6.14 -11.75 -12.99
C GLY A 62 -5.68 -12.21 -11.61
N TYR A 63 -6.06 -11.52 -10.53
CA TYR A 63 -5.87 -11.99 -9.16
C TYR A 63 -7.03 -11.54 -8.25
N GLN A 64 -7.13 -12.17 -7.08
CA GLN A 64 -8.07 -11.80 -6.01
C GLN A 64 -7.28 -11.46 -4.74
N LEU A 65 -7.79 -10.52 -3.98
CA LEU A 65 -7.17 -10.03 -2.73
C LEU A 65 -7.66 -10.82 -1.51
N LYS A 66 -7.48 -12.14 -1.51
CA LYS A 66 -7.93 -13.02 -0.42
C LYS A 66 -7.17 -12.77 0.87
N LEU A 67 -7.84 -12.99 2.00
CA LEU A 67 -7.26 -12.92 3.33
C LEU A 67 -6.65 -11.54 3.65
N ASN A 68 -7.31 -10.49 3.24
CA ASN A 68 -6.78 -9.13 3.35
C ASN A 68 -5.38 -8.99 2.75
N SER A 69 -5.11 -9.69 1.62
CA SER A 69 -3.83 -9.50 0.94
C SER A 69 -3.75 -8.12 0.27
N TYR A 70 -2.54 -7.69 0.03
CA TYR A 70 -2.21 -6.32 -0.29
C TYR A 70 -1.79 -6.15 -1.75
N ASP A 71 -2.37 -5.18 -2.44
CA ASP A 71 -1.82 -4.59 -3.66
C ASP A 71 -1.62 -3.07 -3.47
N LEU A 72 -1.27 -2.38 -4.53
CA LEU A 72 -1.06 -0.94 -4.46
C LEU A 72 -2.37 -0.17 -4.19
N GLY A 73 -3.53 -0.70 -4.63
CA GLY A 73 -4.84 -0.07 -4.38
C GLY A 73 -5.15 -0.01 -2.89
N VAL A 74 -4.90 -1.11 -2.17
CA VAL A 74 -5.06 -1.17 -0.71
C VAL A 74 -4.17 -0.14 0.00
N ASP A 75 -2.95 0.04 -0.49
CA ASP A 75 -2.00 0.97 0.14
C ASP A 75 -2.26 2.45 -0.20
N ILE A 76 -2.80 2.73 -1.39
CA ILE A 76 -3.23 4.10 -1.76
C ILE A 76 -4.29 4.61 -0.78
N GLU A 77 -5.28 3.81 -0.44
CA GLU A 77 -6.32 4.18 0.51
C GLU A 77 -5.76 4.39 1.93
N LEU A 78 -4.84 3.52 2.38
CA LEU A 78 -4.18 3.70 3.68
C LEU A 78 -3.34 4.97 3.72
N TYR A 79 -2.60 5.25 2.65
CA TYR A 79 -1.81 6.47 2.54
C TYR A 79 -2.70 7.71 2.60
N ASP A 80 -3.78 7.75 1.81
CA ASP A 80 -4.75 8.84 1.81
C ASP A 80 -5.37 9.04 3.20
N ALA A 81 -5.84 7.96 3.85
CA ALA A 81 -6.40 8.01 5.20
C ALA A 81 -5.41 8.58 6.23
N THR A 82 -4.14 8.18 6.15
CA THR A 82 -3.08 8.68 7.03
C THR A 82 -2.88 10.20 6.84
N GLN A 83 -2.89 10.68 5.60
CA GLN A 83 -2.75 12.12 5.32
C GLN A 83 -3.99 12.90 5.81
N ARG A 84 -5.20 12.40 5.58
CA ARG A 84 -6.42 13.05 6.06
C ARG A 84 -6.47 13.13 7.58
N LEU A 85 -6.09 12.08 8.28
CA LEU A 85 -5.99 12.09 9.73
C LEU A 85 -5.05 13.19 10.22
N ARG A 86 -3.92 13.40 9.57
CA ARG A 86 -2.95 14.45 9.93
C ARG A 86 -3.46 15.86 9.69
N PHE A 87 -4.12 16.10 8.55
CA PHE A 87 -4.42 17.44 8.08
C PHE A 87 -5.89 17.85 8.25
N GLU A 88 -6.82 16.92 8.09
CA GLU A 88 -8.24 17.20 8.22
C GLU A 88 -8.76 16.91 9.64
N HIS A 89 -8.08 15.99 10.38
CA HIS A 89 -8.51 15.58 11.73
C HIS A 89 -7.38 15.74 12.78
N PRO A 90 -6.81 16.94 12.96
CA PRO A 90 -5.67 17.14 13.87
C PRO A 90 -6.05 16.98 15.36
N ALA A 91 -7.33 16.87 15.69
CA ALA A 91 -7.81 16.56 17.03
C ALA A 91 -7.67 15.07 17.40
N VAL A 92 -7.55 14.18 16.41
CA VAL A 92 -7.33 12.74 16.64
C VAL A 92 -5.98 12.52 17.32
N ARG A 93 -5.98 11.72 18.38
CA ARG A 93 -4.81 11.40 19.22
C ARG A 93 -4.40 9.94 19.12
N ALA A 94 -5.35 9.06 18.88
CA ALA A 94 -5.12 7.64 18.71
C ALA A 94 -5.73 7.15 17.41
N VAL A 95 -4.99 6.33 16.66
CA VAL A 95 -5.45 5.68 15.44
C VAL A 95 -5.32 4.17 15.64
N VAL A 96 -6.44 3.46 15.64
CA VAL A 96 -6.47 2.02 15.81
C VAL A 96 -6.63 1.34 14.44
N ILE A 97 -5.61 0.59 14.03
CA ILE A 97 -5.65 -0.24 12.83
C ILE A 97 -6.11 -1.64 13.25
N ARG A 98 -7.16 -2.17 12.62
CA ARG A 98 -7.68 -3.50 12.89
C ARG A 98 -8.23 -4.17 11.63
N SER A 99 -8.27 -5.50 11.63
CA SER A 99 -8.92 -6.27 10.57
C SER A 99 -10.42 -6.44 10.83
N ASN A 100 -11.19 -6.58 9.76
CA ASN A 100 -12.59 -7.01 9.81
C ASN A 100 -12.77 -8.53 9.75
N LEU A 101 -11.70 -9.28 9.47
CA LEU A 101 -11.70 -10.74 9.45
C LEU A 101 -11.37 -11.31 10.84
N ASP A 102 -12.06 -12.39 11.25
CA ASP A 102 -11.96 -12.95 12.62
C ASP A 102 -10.59 -13.54 12.99
N ARG A 103 -9.85 -14.12 12.06
CA ARG A 103 -8.63 -14.89 12.33
C ARG A 103 -7.46 -14.51 11.43
N VAL A 104 -7.62 -13.46 10.69
CA VAL A 104 -6.61 -12.97 9.75
C VAL A 104 -6.54 -11.47 9.90
N PHE A 105 -5.36 -10.97 10.21
CA PHE A 105 -5.12 -9.54 10.11
C PHE A 105 -4.84 -9.18 8.64
N CYS A 106 -3.75 -9.70 8.08
CA CYS A 106 -3.37 -9.45 6.69
C CYS A 106 -2.37 -10.52 6.21
N ALA A 107 -2.62 -11.11 5.05
CA ALA A 107 -1.72 -12.10 4.44
C ALA A 107 -0.47 -11.49 3.79
N GLY A 108 -0.35 -10.16 3.76
CA GLY A 108 0.75 -9.45 3.11
C GLY A 108 0.55 -9.22 1.63
N ALA A 109 1.62 -8.87 0.90
CA ALA A 109 1.56 -8.58 -0.52
C ALA A 109 0.98 -9.75 -1.33
N ASN A 110 0.07 -9.45 -2.26
CA ASN A 110 -0.57 -10.47 -3.06
C ASN A 110 0.43 -11.15 -4.01
N ILE A 111 0.69 -12.43 -3.78
CA ILE A 111 1.71 -13.20 -4.50
C ILE A 111 1.37 -13.34 -6.00
N ARG A 112 0.09 -13.46 -6.36
CA ARG A 112 -0.35 -13.58 -7.74
C ARG A 112 -0.17 -12.26 -8.48
N MET A 113 -0.54 -11.15 -7.86
CA MET A 113 -0.25 -9.80 -8.37
C MET A 113 1.26 -9.64 -8.61
N LEU A 114 2.09 -9.98 -7.61
CA LEU A 114 3.55 -9.89 -7.75
C LEU A 114 4.09 -10.79 -8.87
N ALA A 115 3.58 -12.01 -9.02
CA ALA A 115 4.04 -12.92 -10.08
C ALA A 115 3.76 -12.35 -11.48
N GLY A 116 2.61 -11.72 -11.69
CA GLY A 116 2.21 -11.10 -12.97
C GLY A 116 2.79 -9.71 -13.22
N ALA A 117 3.27 -9.03 -12.18
CA ALA A 117 3.73 -7.65 -12.27
C ALA A 117 5.11 -7.52 -12.97
N SER A 118 5.28 -6.44 -13.72
CA SER A 118 6.60 -6.06 -14.25
C SER A 118 7.58 -5.73 -13.12
N HIS A 119 8.88 -5.83 -13.40
CA HIS A 119 9.90 -5.43 -12.41
C HIS A 119 9.72 -3.97 -11.95
N HIS A 120 9.39 -3.09 -12.88
CA HIS A 120 9.15 -1.68 -12.60
C HIS A 120 7.99 -1.48 -11.61
N LEU A 121 6.86 -2.17 -11.83
CA LEU A 121 5.71 -2.09 -10.92
C LEU A 121 6.05 -2.64 -9.52
N LYS A 122 6.80 -3.75 -9.44
CA LYS A 122 7.25 -4.31 -8.15
C LYS A 122 8.08 -3.33 -7.35
N VAL A 123 9.05 -2.68 -7.99
CA VAL A 123 9.93 -1.69 -7.33
C VAL A 123 9.11 -0.50 -6.85
N ASN A 124 8.21 0.04 -7.68
CA ASN A 124 7.38 1.18 -7.32
C ASN A 124 6.38 0.84 -6.21
N PHE A 125 5.79 -0.35 -6.24
CA PHE A 125 4.91 -0.83 -5.17
C PHE A 125 5.65 -0.91 -3.84
N CYS A 126 6.81 -1.58 -3.79
CA CYS A 126 7.59 -1.67 -2.56
C CYS A 126 8.01 -0.28 -2.04
N LYS A 127 8.38 0.63 -2.94
CA LYS A 127 8.71 1.99 -2.52
C LYS A 127 7.50 2.71 -1.94
N PHE A 128 6.34 2.63 -2.57
CA PHE A 128 5.13 3.29 -2.11
C PHE A 128 4.70 2.78 -0.72
N THR A 129 4.70 1.46 -0.53
CA THR A 129 4.36 0.87 0.77
C THR A 129 5.32 1.32 1.88
N ASN A 130 6.60 1.46 1.59
CA ASN A 130 7.56 2.01 2.55
C ASN A 130 7.25 3.48 2.90
N GLU A 131 6.87 4.31 1.93
CA GLU A 131 6.48 5.71 2.19
C GLU A 131 5.23 5.79 3.07
N THR A 132 4.26 4.89 2.88
CA THR A 132 3.07 4.81 3.75
C THR A 132 3.47 4.48 5.20
N ARG A 133 4.37 3.50 5.42
CA ARG A 133 4.86 3.13 6.76
C ARG A 133 5.64 4.28 7.40
N ASN A 134 6.53 4.91 6.65
CA ASN A 134 7.24 6.11 7.10
C ASN A 134 6.27 7.24 7.48
N GLY A 135 5.16 7.39 6.73
CA GLY A 135 4.11 8.35 7.02
C GLY A 135 3.42 8.11 8.36
N ILE A 136 3.20 6.84 8.75
CA ILE A 136 2.67 6.45 10.05
C ILE A 136 3.65 6.79 11.18
N GLU A 137 4.90 6.39 11.05
CA GLU A 137 5.96 6.70 12.02
C GLU A 137 6.15 8.20 12.20
N ASP A 138 6.11 8.96 11.10
CA ASP A 138 6.22 10.41 11.12
C ASP A 138 5.00 11.07 11.78
N ALA A 139 3.78 10.56 11.55
CA ALA A 139 2.57 11.05 12.21
C ALA A 139 2.63 10.85 13.72
N SER A 140 3.13 9.72 14.19
CA SER A 140 3.36 9.45 15.62
C SER A 140 4.35 10.43 16.22
N THR A 141 5.43 10.73 15.51
CA THR A 141 6.52 11.58 15.99
C THR A 141 6.16 13.07 15.96
N HIS A 142 5.53 13.55 14.89
CA HIS A 142 5.37 14.99 14.63
C HIS A 142 3.93 15.49 14.69
N SER A 143 2.92 14.60 14.55
CA SER A 143 1.50 15.00 14.57
C SER A 143 0.79 14.62 15.86
N ARG A 144 1.47 14.01 16.82
CA ARG A 144 0.92 13.55 18.12
C ARG A 144 -0.22 12.54 17.95
N GLN A 145 -0.24 11.80 16.87
CA GLN A 145 -1.23 10.76 16.60
C GLN A 145 -0.57 9.40 16.83
N ARG A 146 -0.94 8.71 17.92
CA ARG A 146 -0.40 7.39 18.22
C ARG A 146 -1.12 6.32 17.44
N TYR A 147 -0.36 5.50 16.71
CA TYR A 147 -0.89 4.40 15.94
C TYR A 147 -0.77 3.09 16.71
N LEU A 148 -1.88 2.35 16.78
CA LEU A 148 -1.96 1.06 17.45
C LEU A 148 -2.48 0.03 16.45
N CYS A 149 -1.84 -1.15 16.40
CA CYS A 149 -2.27 -2.23 15.52
C CYS A 149 -2.86 -3.41 16.30
N ALA A 150 -4.17 -3.60 16.23
CA ALA A 150 -4.87 -4.70 16.88
C ALA A 150 -4.82 -5.96 15.99
N VAL A 151 -3.73 -6.71 16.09
CA VAL A 151 -3.52 -7.96 15.32
C VAL A 151 -4.32 -9.09 15.94
N ASN A 152 -5.37 -9.53 15.26
CA ASN A 152 -6.34 -10.54 15.74
C ASN A 152 -6.12 -11.95 15.14
N GLY A 153 -5.05 -12.19 14.41
CA GLY A 153 -4.81 -13.48 13.77
C GLY A 153 -3.60 -13.49 12.85
N ALA A 154 -3.64 -14.29 11.78
CA ALA A 154 -2.54 -14.41 10.84
C ALA A 154 -2.13 -13.04 10.28
N CYS A 155 -0.85 -12.73 10.44
CA CYS A 155 -0.25 -11.45 10.03
C CYS A 155 1.11 -11.76 9.41
N ALA A 156 1.27 -11.52 8.10
CA ALA A 156 2.46 -11.93 7.36
C ALA A 156 2.92 -10.87 6.37
N GLY A 157 4.21 -10.90 6.01
CA GLY A 157 4.81 -10.02 5.00
C GLY A 157 4.45 -8.55 5.23
N GLY A 158 3.93 -7.86 4.22
CA GLY A 158 3.54 -6.45 4.30
C GLY A 158 2.49 -6.12 5.36
N GLY A 159 1.66 -7.09 5.79
CA GLY A 159 0.76 -6.92 6.94
C GLY A 159 1.53 -6.86 8.26
N TYR A 160 2.56 -7.68 8.42
CA TYR A 160 3.43 -7.63 9.58
C TYR A 160 4.29 -6.36 9.59
N GLU A 161 4.77 -5.95 8.43
CA GLU A 161 5.51 -4.67 8.29
C GLU A 161 4.63 -3.47 8.67
N LEU A 162 3.33 -3.51 8.31
CA LEU A 162 2.36 -2.48 8.74
C LEU A 162 2.22 -2.45 10.27
N ALA A 163 2.08 -3.62 10.90
CA ALA A 163 1.99 -3.70 12.36
C ALA A 163 3.26 -3.17 13.04
N LEU A 164 4.44 -3.44 12.46
CA LEU A 164 5.72 -2.93 12.99
C LEU A 164 5.91 -1.41 12.85
N ALA A 165 5.21 -0.77 11.91
CA ALA A 165 5.27 0.68 11.72
C ALA A 165 4.41 1.47 12.73
N THR A 166 3.62 0.77 13.56
CA THR A 166 2.79 1.38 14.60
C THR A 166 3.52 1.43 15.96
N ASP A 167 3.03 2.27 16.86
CA ASP A 167 3.64 2.44 18.19
C ASP A 167 3.42 1.22 19.12
N TYR A 168 2.30 0.50 18.93
CA TYR A 168 1.89 -0.64 19.76
C TYR A 168 1.15 -1.68 18.94
#